data_64bc56dd7c926699a0101f72c4820afc
#
_entry.id   64bc56dd7c926699a0101f72c4820afc
#
_cell.length_a   1.000
_cell.length_b   1.000
_cell.length_c   1.000
_cell.angle_alpha   90.00
_cell.angle_beta   90.00
_cell.angle_gamma   90.00
#
_symmetry.space_group_name_H-M   'P 1'
#
loop_
_entity.id
_entity.type
_entity.pdbx_description
1 polymer ?
#
loop_
_entity_poly.entity_id
_entity_poly.type
_entity_poly.pdbx_seq_one_letter_code
_entity_poly.pdbx_strand_id
1 'polypeptide(L)'
;AALEDRCPHRLVPLSTGKTVNGLVECGYHGLRFDAEGACAFVPGQDQTPKNVNVKKFPVAERHALVWIWMGEASLADEDLIPDMHWMDAPGWRATTGYLHFNADYRLVNDNLLDLSHETYIHKHTIGNDAVADAPVVTEVIDDRVVRAHREMPNIDPPPFFALAQGHDGRINHWQIAIYMAPGFNMTEVGFHAVGTDRVDDHLMMRPIHLITPETDHTSHYIWGLARNFRLDDDELHENIYTSTQQTFSEDRELL
;
A
#
# COMPACT_ATOMS: atom_id res chain seq x y z
N ALA A 1 1.13 -2.67 19.78
CA ALA A 1 2.41 -2.04 20.11
C ALA A 1 3.45 -2.43 19.05
N ALA A 2 4.41 -1.56 18.77
CA ALA A 2 5.58 -1.85 17.96
C ALA A 2 6.84 -1.70 18.83
N LEU A 3 7.68 -2.71 18.82
CA LEU A 3 8.93 -2.77 19.56
C LEU A 3 10.10 -2.98 18.60
N GLU A 4 11.26 -2.44 18.93
CA GLU A 4 12.48 -2.76 18.18
C GLU A 4 12.74 -4.27 18.23
N ASP A 5 12.98 -4.88 17.08
CA ASP A 5 13.24 -6.32 16.98
C ASP A 5 14.66 -6.67 17.48
N ARG A 6 14.93 -6.30 18.72
CA ARG A 6 16.25 -6.46 19.33
C ARG A 6 16.17 -6.62 20.84
N CYS A 7 16.53 -7.80 21.34
CA CYS A 7 16.64 -8.05 22.77
C CYS A 7 17.83 -7.29 23.37
N PRO A 8 17.66 -6.43 24.40
CA PRO A 8 18.73 -5.62 24.97
C PRO A 8 19.79 -6.45 25.71
N HIS A 9 19.55 -7.75 25.99
CA HIS A 9 20.50 -8.61 26.67
C HIS A 9 21.66 -9.04 25.75
N ARG A 10 21.36 -9.59 24.57
CA ARG A 10 22.37 -10.13 23.63
C ARG A 10 22.08 -9.80 22.18
N LEU A 11 21.23 -8.82 21.94
CA LEU A 11 20.92 -8.22 20.63
C LEU A 11 20.33 -9.20 19.59
N VAL A 12 19.79 -10.33 20.03
CA VAL A 12 19.09 -11.26 19.15
C VAL A 12 17.71 -10.70 18.78
N PRO A 13 17.19 -11.00 17.58
CA PRO A 13 15.85 -10.59 17.20
C PRO A 13 14.78 -11.16 18.15
N LEU A 14 13.85 -10.31 18.60
CA LEU A 14 12.72 -10.73 19.44
C LEU A 14 11.69 -11.51 18.62
N SER A 15 11.62 -11.26 17.30
CA SER A 15 10.77 -12.01 16.35
C SER A 15 11.08 -13.50 16.28
N THR A 16 12.28 -13.92 16.69
CA THR A 16 12.64 -15.35 16.82
C THR A 16 12.05 -16.03 18.06
N GLY A 17 11.41 -15.24 18.94
CA GLY A 17 10.76 -15.69 20.15
C GLY A 17 9.27 -16.00 19.96
N LYS A 18 8.48 -15.74 20.99
CA LYS A 18 7.02 -15.96 20.99
C LYS A 18 6.30 -14.98 21.90
N THR A 19 5.00 -14.91 21.77
CA THR A 19 4.13 -14.19 22.72
C THR A 19 3.64 -15.12 23.82
N VAL A 20 3.80 -14.70 25.07
CA VAL A 20 3.36 -15.45 26.27
C VAL A 20 2.58 -14.50 27.20
N ASN A 21 1.29 -14.75 27.37
CA ASN A 21 0.41 -13.94 28.23
C ASN A 21 0.48 -12.42 27.92
N GLY A 22 0.51 -12.05 26.64
CA GLY A 22 0.60 -10.65 26.21
C GLY A 22 2.00 -10.02 26.27
N LEU A 23 3.02 -10.79 26.68
CA LEU A 23 4.42 -10.36 26.71
C LEU A 23 5.19 -10.98 25.55
N VAL A 24 6.17 -10.27 24.99
CA VAL A 24 7.12 -10.78 24.00
C VAL A 24 8.25 -11.48 24.72
N GLU A 25 8.39 -12.79 24.53
CA GLU A 25 9.44 -13.63 25.12
C GLU A 25 10.60 -13.78 24.13
N CYS A 26 11.79 -13.38 24.54
CA CYS A 26 13.03 -13.55 23.77
C CYS A 26 13.36 -15.05 23.62
N GLY A 27 13.57 -15.49 22.38
CA GLY A 27 13.84 -16.90 22.05
C GLY A 27 15.19 -17.43 22.59
N TYR A 28 16.09 -16.54 23.06
CA TYR A 28 17.43 -16.97 23.52
C TYR A 28 17.48 -17.28 25.02
N HIS A 29 17.06 -16.36 25.88
CA HIS A 29 17.14 -16.57 27.33
C HIS A 29 15.82 -16.37 28.07
N GLY A 30 14.68 -16.25 27.35
CA GLY A 30 13.37 -16.18 27.96
C GLY A 30 13.02 -14.88 28.71
N LEU A 31 13.78 -13.79 28.52
CA LEU A 31 13.36 -12.48 29.02
C LEU A 31 12.05 -12.08 28.35
N ARG A 32 11.11 -11.48 29.12
CA ARG A 32 9.84 -11.04 28.59
C ARG A 32 9.68 -9.53 28.72
N PHE A 33 9.13 -8.94 27.69
CA PHE A 33 8.89 -7.50 27.57
C PHE A 33 7.40 -7.24 27.37
N ASP A 34 6.89 -6.20 28.02
CA ASP A 34 5.51 -5.76 27.86
C ASP A 34 5.33 -4.87 26.62
N ALA A 35 4.11 -4.37 26.41
CA ALA A 35 3.77 -3.50 25.28
C ALA A 35 4.45 -2.12 25.33
N GLU A 36 4.98 -1.73 26.50
CA GLU A 36 5.76 -0.50 26.67
C GLU A 36 7.27 -0.75 26.47
N GLY A 37 7.65 -2.01 26.23
CA GLY A 37 9.04 -2.43 26.06
C GLY A 37 9.76 -2.67 27.38
N ALA A 38 9.11 -2.53 28.52
CA ALA A 38 9.75 -2.75 29.82
C ALA A 38 9.95 -4.27 30.08
N CYS A 39 11.08 -4.59 30.73
CA CYS A 39 11.35 -5.97 31.10
C CYS A 39 10.42 -6.40 32.26
N ALA A 40 9.47 -7.29 31.94
CA ALA A 40 8.44 -7.76 32.87
C ALA A 40 8.78 -9.11 33.51
N PHE A 41 9.76 -9.87 32.98
CA PHE A 41 10.18 -11.16 33.53
C PHE A 41 11.60 -11.51 33.13
N VAL A 42 12.35 -12.07 34.08
CA VAL A 42 13.67 -12.66 33.86
C VAL A 42 13.69 -14.07 34.49
N PRO A 43 14.00 -15.13 33.74
CA PRO A 43 14.04 -16.47 34.27
C PRO A 43 15.01 -16.60 35.46
N GLY A 44 14.51 -17.22 36.55
CA GLY A 44 15.31 -17.45 37.76
C GLY A 44 15.58 -16.22 38.64
N GLN A 45 14.90 -15.10 38.38
CA GLN A 45 15.01 -13.88 39.19
C GLN A 45 13.65 -13.45 39.72
N ASP A 46 13.60 -13.05 40.99
CA ASP A 46 12.37 -12.53 41.63
C ASP A 46 12.12 -11.06 41.30
N GLN A 47 13.14 -10.34 40.81
CA GLN A 47 13.05 -8.93 40.45
C GLN A 47 13.49 -8.69 39.00
N THR A 48 12.80 -7.79 38.32
CA THR A 48 13.12 -7.34 36.99
C THR A 48 13.96 -6.07 37.00
N PRO A 49 14.98 -5.97 36.13
CA PRO A 49 15.81 -4.76 36.04
C PRO A 49 15.00 -3.59 35.43
N LYS A 50 14.98 -2.44 36.12
CA LYS A 50 14.21 -1.26 35.71
C LYS A 50 14.79 -0.51 34.50
N ASN A 51 16.04 -0.77 34.13
CA ASN A 51 16.77 -0.08 33.06
C ASN A 51 17.01 -0.98 31.84
N VAL A 52 16.36 -2.14 31.76
CA VAL A 52 16.43 -3.04 30.61
C VAL A 52 15.11 -2.93 29.84
N ASN A 53 15.12 -2.11 28.81
CA ASN A 53 13.95 -1.82 28.00
C ASN A 53 14.23 -2.05 26.51
N VAL A 54 13.23 -2.47 25.78
CA VAL A 54 13.18 -2.49 24.33
C VAL A 54 12.63 -1.16 23.84
N LYS A 55 13.20 -0.58 22.80
CA LYS A 55 12.67 0.64 22.20
C LYS A 55 11.26 0.40 21.66
N LYS A 56 10.33 1.28 22.04
CA LYS A 56 8.95 1.31 21.54
C LYS A 56 8.82 2.40 20.48
N PHE A 57 8.00 2.12 19.47
CA PHE A 57 7.63 3.09 18.45
C PHE A 57 6.16 3.49 18.59
N PRO A 58 5.79 4.76 18.35
CA PRO A 58 4.39 5.18 18.21
C PRO A 58 3.69 4.41 17.10
N VAL A 59 2.43 4.04 17.35
CA VAL A 59 1.61 3.25 16.44
C VAL A 59 0.24 3.88 16.33
N ALA A 60 -0.30 3.99 15.13
CA ALA A 60 -1.68 4.34 14.84
C ALA A 60 -2.35 3.26 13.98
N GLU A 61 -3.65 3.05 14.17
CA GLU A 61 -4.48 2.21 13.30
C GLU A 61 -5.42 3.13 12.53
N ARG A 62 -5.26 3.18 11.20
CA ARG A 62 -6.05 4.05 10.32
C ARG A 62 -6.15 3.44 8.93
N HIS A 63 -7.35 3.51 8.32
CA HIS A 63 -7.60 3.03 6.96
C HIS A 63 -7.29 1.54 6.76
N ALA A 64 -7.67 0.70 7.74
CA ALA A 64 -7.40 -0.74 7.78
C ALA A 64 -5.91 -1.11 7.78
N LEU A 65 -5.01 -0.17 8.12
CA LEU A 65 -3.57 -0.35 8.18
C LEU A 65 -3.01 0.01 9.56
N VAL A 66 -1.85 -0.58 9.88
CA VAL A 66 -1.07 -0.23 11.06
C VAL A 66 0.12 0.62 10.65
N TRP A 67 0.17 1.84 11.18
CA TRP A 67 1.22 2.82 10.92
C TRP A 67 2.21 2.87 12.07
N ILE A 68 3.49 2.92 11.74
CA ILE A 68 4.58 2.98 12.73
C ILE A 68 5.41 4.22 12.45
N TRP A 69 5.54 5.08 13.47
CA TRP A 69 6.42 6.23 13.41
C TRP A 69 7.85 5.82 13.77
N MET A 70 8.77 5.81 12.79
CA MET A 70 10.15 5.37 12.97
C MET A 70 11.10 6.48 13.45
N GLY A 71 10.63 7.73 13.48
CA GLY A 71 11.41 8.89 13.92
C GLY A 71 11.41 9.10 15.43
N GLU A 72 11.75 10.34 15.85
CA GLU A 72 11.64 10.77 17.25
C GLU A 72 10.18 10.73 17.71
N ALA A 73 9.90 10.02 18.81
CA ALA A 73 8.54 9.75 19.26
C ALA A 73 7.72 11.02 19.59
N SER A 74 8.39 12.05 20.07
CA SER A 74 7.77 13.37 20.38
C SER A 74 7.32 14.15 19.14
N LEU A 75 7.74 13.73 17.94
CA LEU A 75 7.40 14.31 16.66
C LEU A 75 6.37 13.46 15.91
N ALA A 76 5.88 12.37 16.50
CA ALA A 76 4.85 11.55 15.88
C ALA A 76 3.57 12.36 15.69
N ASP A 77 3.07 12.38 14.46
CA ASP A 77 1.90 13.15 14.06
C ASP A 77 1.01 12.28 13.14
N GLU A 78 -0.17 11.96 13.63
CA GLU A 78 -1.13 11.14 12.88
C GLU A 78 -1.76 11.89 11.70
N ASP A 79 -1.71 13.23 11.68
CA ASP A 79 -2.20 14.04 10.57
C ASP A 79 -1.31 13.92 9.31
N LEU A 80 -0.10 13.35 9.45
CA LEU A 80 0.78 13.02 8.33
C LEU A 80 0.40 11.71 7.63
N ILE A 81 -0.50 10.91 8.20
CA ILE A 81 -1.02 9.70 7.54
C ILE A 81 -1.88 10.13 6.36
N PRO A 82 -1.59 9.67 5.12
CA PRO A 82 -2.39 10.02 3.95
C PRO A 82 -3.85 9.63 4.12
N ASP A 83 -4.77 10.45 3.58
CA ASP A 83 -6.18 10.08 3.55
C ASP A 83 -6.40 8.94 2.55
N MET A 84 -6.93 7.85 3.04
CA MET A 84 -7.31 6.65 2.28
C MET A 84 -8.64 6.10 2.80
N HIS A 85 -9.55 6.99 3.19
CA HIS A 85 -10.84 6.61 3.81
C HIS A 85 -11.63 5.58 3.00
N TRP A 86 -11.46 5.54 1.68
CA TRP A 86 -12.10 4.55 0.80
C TRP A 86 -11.68 3.11 1.08
N MET A 87 -10.60 2.88 1.85
CA MET A 87 -10.17 1.52 2.21
C MET A 87 -11.09 0.86 3.26
N ASP A 88 -11.81 1.67 4.05
CA ASP A 88 -12.68 1.19 5.14
C ASP A 88 -14.04 1.93 5.22
N ALA A 89 -14.31 2.88 4.32
CA ALA A 89 -15.56 3.65 4.32
C ALA A 89 -16.73 2.88 3.69
N PRO A 90 -17.97 3.15 4.15
CA PRO A 90 -19.17 2.68 3.48
C PRO A 90 -19.23 3.13 2.00
N GLY A 91 -19.76 2.26 1.12
CA GLY A 91 -19.84 2.54 -0.32
C GLY A 91 -18.58 2.16 -1.10
N TRP A 92 -17.58 1.60 -0.43
CA TRP A 92 -16.37 1.06 -1.02
C TRP A 92 -16.17 -0.40 -0.63
N ARG A 93 -15.55 -1.16 -1.52
CA ARG A 93 -15.05 -2.52 -1.22
C ARG A 93 -13.58 -2.60 -1.57
N ALA A 94 -12.75 -2.88 -0.57
CA ALA A 94 -11.30 -2.91 -0.70
C ALA A 94 -10.73 -4.33 -0.60
N THR A 95 -9.60 -4.54 -1.26
CA THR A 95 -8.72 -5.69 -1.10
C THR A 95 -7.30 -5.20 -0.88
N THR A 96 -6.46 -6.02 -0.25
CA THR A 96 -5.06 -5.69 0.05
C THR A 96 -4.15 -6.86 -0.24
N GLY A 97 -2.88 -6.58 -0.49
CA GLY A 97 -1.87 -7.60 -0.67
C GLY A 97 -0.47 -7.08 -0.34
N TYR A 98 0.49 -7.98 -0.46
CA TYR A 98 1.88 -7.71 -0.15
C TYR A 98 2.79 -8.36 -1.19
N LEU A 99 3.85 -7.63 -1.56
CA LEU A 99 4.95 -8.11 -2.37
C LEU A 99 6.27 -7.68 -1.73
N HIS A 100 7.30 -8.46 -1.93
CA HIS A 100 8.67 -8.09 -1.62
C HIS A 100 9.42 -7.81 -2.93
N PHE A 101 10.05 -6.64 -3.03
CA PHE A 101 10.82 -6.22 -4.19
C PHE A 101 12.31 -6.30 -3.88
N ASN A 102 13.10 -6.83 -4.82
CA ASN A 102 14.56 -6.79 -4.79
C ASN A 102 15.07 -5.50 -5.48
N ALA A 103 14.48 -4.38 -5.11
CA ALA A 103 14.76 -3.06 -5.66
C ALA A 103 14.78 -1.99 -4.58
N ASP A 104 15.56 -0.92 -4.80
CA ASP A 104 15.49 0.30 -4.01
C ASP A 104 14.08 0.90 -4.10
N TYR A 105 13.52 1.36 -2.98
CA TYR A 105 12.16 1.91 -2.91
C TYR A 105 11.93 3.08 -3.89
N ARG A 106 12.97 3.82 -4.25
CA ARG A 106 12.89 4.94 -5.20
C ARG A 106 12.57 4.45 -6.61
N LEU A 107 13.18 3.34 -7.04
CA LEU A 107 12.89 2.73 -8.35
C LEU A 107 11.43 2.25 -8.43
N VAL A 108 10.91 1.69 -7.33
CA VAL A 108 9.51 1.27 -7.26
C VAL A 108 8.58 2.48 -7.34
N ASN A 109 8.89 3.57 -6.63
CA ASN A 109 8.11 4.81 -6.72
C ASN A 109 8.17 5.45 -8.11
N ASP A 110 9.35 5.47 -8.76
CA ASP A 110 9.52 6.00 -10.11
C ASP A 110 8.67 5.21 -11.12
N ASN A 111 8.66 3.87 -11.02
CA ASN A 111 7.81 3.01 -11.85
C ASN A 111 6.32 3.33 -11.65
N LEU A 112 5.84 3.43 -10.41
CA LEU A 112 4.43 3.70 -10.10
C LEU A 112 3.92 5.07 -10.59
N LEU A 113 4.81 6.05 -10.72
CA LEU A 113 4.46 7.39 -11.22
C LEU A 113 4.58 7.50 -12.75
N ASP A 114 5.37 6.64 -13.38
CA ASP A 114 5.52 6.60 -14.83
C ASP A 114 4.41 5.78 -15.49
N LEU A 115 3.31 6.44 -15.86
CA LEU A 115 2.17 5.80 -16.53
C LEU A 115 2.47 5.30 -17.96
N SER A 116 3.66 5.56 -18.51
CA SER A 116 3.99 5.22 -19.90
C SER A 116 4.27 3.73 -20.11
N HIS A 117 4.68 3.01 -19.05
CA HIS A 117 5.00 1.57 -19.13
C HIS A 117 3.76 0.67 -19.23
N GLU A 118 2.58 1.13 -18.79
CA GLU A 118 1.38 0.30 -18.62
C GLU A 118 1.01 -0.51 -19.86
N THR A 119 1.06 0.08 -21.05
CA THR A 119 0.68 -0.61 -22.29
C THR A 119 1.64 -1.72 -22.67
N TYR A 120 2.91 -1.60 -22.31
CA TYR A 120 3.94 -2.56 -22.71
C TYR A 120 4.06 -3.73 -21.75
N ILE A 121 4.01 -3.46 -20.46
CA ILE A 121 4.18 -4.44 -19.40
C ILE A 121 2.83 -5.06 -19.01
N HIS A 122 1.79 -4.24 -18.89
CA HIS A 122 0.47 -4.62 -18.42
C HIS A 122 -0.58 -4.76 -19.54
N LYS A 123 -0.15 -5.09 -20.75
CA LYS A 123 -1.03 -5.19 -21.94
C LYS A 123 -2.17 -6.19 -21.81
N HIS A 124 -2.04 -7.16 -20.91
CA HIS A 124 -3.06 -8.19 -20.65
C HIS A 124 -3.99 -7.85 -19.50
N THR A 125 -3.74 -6.75 -18.81
CA THR A 125 -4.50 -6.27 -17.65
C THR A 125 -5.04 -4.86 -17.87
N ILE A 126 -4.25 -3.83 -17.63
CA ILE A 126 -4.70 -2.44 -17.57
C ILE A 126 -4.31 -1.59 -18.80
N GLY A 127 -3.45 -2.09 -19.70
CA GLY A 127 -2.93 -1.38 -20.87
C GLY A 127 -3.62 -1.75 -22.18
N ASN A 128 -3.61 -0.83 -23.14
CA ASN A 128 -3.89 -1.04 -24.57
C ASN A 128 -3.30 0.11 -25.39
N ASP A 129 -3.42 0.08 -26.74
CA ASP A 129 -2.85 1.11 -27.60
C ASP A 129 -3.38 2.52 -27.31
N ALA A 130 -4.66 2.65 -26.96
CA ALA A 130 -5.26 3.95 -26.62
C ALA A 130 -4.68 4.52 -25.31
N VAL A 131 -4.29 3.67 -24.38
CA VAL A 131 -3.58 4.06 -23.15
C VAL A 131 -2.17 4.54 -23.49
N ALA A 132 -1.47 3.89 -24.45
CA ALA A 132 -0.13 4.31 -24.90
C ALA A 132 -0.13 5.67 -25.56
N ASP A 133 -1.16 5.96 -26.37
CA ASP A 133 -1.25 7.20 -27.16
C ASP A 133 -1.70 8.41 -26.32
N ALA A 134 -2.23 8.21 -25.12
CA ALA A 134 -2.75 9.28 -24.28
C ALA A 134 -1.61 10.13 -23.67
N PRO A 135 -1.61 11.46 -23.87
CA PRO A 135 -0.58 12.31 -23.29
C PRO A 135 -0.66 12.35 -21.77
N VAL A 136 0.48 12.21 -21.09
CA VAL A 136 0.60 12.34 -19.65
C VAL A 136 1.03 13.77 -19.30
N VAL A 137 0.32 14.40 -18.37
CA VAL A 137 0.67 15.71 -17.79
C VAL A 137 1.19 15.50 -16.38
N THR A 138 2.35 16.05 -16.07
CA THR A 138 2.98 15.94 -14.74
C THR A 138 3.04 17.31 -14.06
N GLU A 139 2.70 17.36 -12.79
CA GLU A 139 2.65 18.58 -11.97
C GLU A 139 3.29 18.35 -10.61
N VAL A 140 4.11 19.30 -10.16
CA VAL A 140 4.56 19.38 -8.76
C VAL A 140 3.52 20.18 -8.00
N ILE A 141 2.84 19.55 -7.05
CA ILE A 141 1.77 20.18 -6.26
C ILE A 141 2.37 20.97 -5.10
N ASP A 142 3.32 20.36 -4.39
CA ASP A 142 4.08 20.97 -3.30
C ASP A 142 5.45 20.27 -3.11
N ASP A 143 6.15 20.56 -2.02
CA ASP A 143 7.48 20.01 -1.72
C ASP A 143 7.51 18.48 -1.55
N ARG A 144 6.35 17.83 -1.41
CA ARG A 144 6.20 16.40 -1.11
C ARG A 144 5.34 15.65 -2.11
N VAL A 145 4.54 16.35 -2.90
CA VAL A 145 3.50 15.75 -3.74
C VAL A 145 3.72 16.05 -5.21
N VAL A 146 3.79 14.99 -6.00
CA VAL A 146 3.81 15.04 -7.47
C VAL A 146 2.58 14.31 -7.99
N ARG A 147 1.98 14.84 -9.05
CA ARG A 147 0.83 14.27 -9.75
C ARG A 147 1.16 14.05 -11.22
N ALA A 148 0.83 12.87 -11.74
CA ALA A 148 0.81 12.58 -13.17
C ALA A 148 -0.63 12.17 -13.55
N HIS A 149 -1.16 12.75 -14.63
CA HIS A 149 -2.53 12.43 -15.04
C HIS A 149 -2.69 12.39 -16.56
N ARG A 150 -3.71 11.64 -16.99
CA ARG A 150 -4.14 11.56 -18.39
C ARG A 150 -5.64 11.33 -18.50
N GLU A 151 -6.22 11.78 -19.61
CA GLU A 151 -7.60 11.57 -20.00
C GLU A 151 -7.64 10.80 -21.32
N MET A 152 -8.51 9.81 -21.39
CA MET A 152 -8.65 8.90 -22.54
C MET A 152 -10.12 8.84 -22.98
N PRO A 153 -10.60 9.85 -23.72
CA PRO A 153 -12.01 9.88 -24.13
C PRO A 153 -12.30 8.86 -25.23
N ASN A 154 -13.44 8.19 -25.14
CA ASN A 154 -14.00 7.32 -26.18
C ASN A 154 -12.99 6.26 -26.64
N ILE A 155 -12.47 5.46 -25.70
CA ILE A 155 -11.57 4.34 -25.99
C ILE A 155 -12.27 2.99 -25.88
N ASP A 156 -11.70 1.95 -26.52
CA ASP A 156 -12.02 0.58 -26.19
C ASP A 156 -11.44 0.25 -24.80
N PRO A 157 -12.19 -0.32 -23.87
CA PRO A 157 -11.69 -0.54 -22.52
C PRO A 157 -10.54 -1.56 -22.51
N PRO A 158 -9.46 -1.33 -21.78
CA PRO A 158 -8.49 -2.38 -21.46
C PRO A 158 -9.17 -3.60 -20.81
N PRO A 159 -8.56 -4.80 -20.84
CA PRO A 159 -9.22 -6.04 -20.40
C PRO A 159 -9.82 -5.98 -19.00
N PHE A 160 -9.10 -5.41 -18.05
CA PHE A 160 -9.54 -5.24 -16.68
C PHE A 160 -10.79 -4.34 -16.56
N PHE A 161 -10.83 -3.23 -17.32
CA PHE A 161 -11.97 -2.30 -17.29
C PHE A 161 -13.17 -2.85 -18.04
N ALA A 162 -12.95 -3.65 -19.09
CA ALA A 162 -14.03 -4.39 -19.77
C ALA A 162 -14.72 -5.36 -18.80
N LEU A 163 -13.96 -6.09 -17.99
CA LEU A 163 -14.49 -6.95 -16.93
C LEU A 163 -15.22 -6.13 -15.85
N ALA A 164 -14.64 -5.03 -15.42
CA ALA A 164 -15.17 -4.21 -14.32
C ALA A 164 -16.49 -3.52 -14.66
N GLN A 165 -16.65 -3.01 -15.91
CA GLN A 165 -17.87 -2.30 -16.30
C GLN A 165 -19.10 -3.22 -16.43
N GLY A 166 -18.92 -4.51 -16.75
CA GLY A 166 -19.99 -5.49 -16.83
C GLY A 166 -20.89 -5.38 -18.06
N HIS A 167 -20.52 -4.61 -19.07
CA HIS A 167 -21.23 -4.47 -20.36
C HIS A 167 -20.24 -4.17 -21.49
N ASP A 168 -20.66 -4.41 -22.72
CA ASP A 168 -19.90 -4.06 -23.91
C ASP A 168 -20.05 -2.56 -24.22
N GLY A 169 -18.99 -1.96 -24.75
CA GLY A 169 -19.00 -0.58 -25.21
C GLY A 169 -17.74 0.20 -24.88
N ARG A 170 -17.65 1.37 -25.51
CA ARG A 170 -16.51 2.28 -25.31
C ARG A 170 -16.71 3.09 -24.05
N ILE A 171 -15.59 3.50 -23.45
CA ILE A 171 -15.55 4.27 -22.22
C ILE A 171 -14.83 5.59 -22.38
N ASN A 172 -15.17 6.56 -21.54
CA ASN A 172 -14.30 7.66 -21.18
C ASN A 172 -13.55 7.23 -19.93
N HIS A 173 -12.23 7.28 -19.96
CA HIS A 173 -11.35 6.79 -18.90
C HIS A 173 -10.36 7.88 -18.49
N TRP A 174 -10.00 7.92 -17.21
CA TRP A 174 -8.94 8.79 -16.70
C TRP A 174 -8.10 8.08 -15.65
N GLN A 175 -6.88 8.56 -15.52
CA GLN A 175 -5.95 8.13 -14.47
C GLN A 175 -5.27 9.35 -13.87
N ILE A 176 -5.19 9.38 -12.54
CA ILE A 176 -4.51 10.42 -11.76
C ILE A 176 -3.61 9.71 -10.76
N ALA A 177 -2.33 9.59 -11.07
CA ALA A 177 -1.32 9.05 -10.17
C ALA A 177 -0.78 10.16 -9.28
N ILE A 178 -0.72 9.92 -7.99
CA ILE A 178 -0.21 10.83 -6.97
C ILE A 178 0.89 10.12 -6.21
N TYR A 179 2.06 10.70 -6.19
CA TYR A 179 3.15 10.31 -5.31
C TYR A 179 3.26 11.31 -4.17
N MET A 180 3.35 10.81 -2.94
CA MET A 180 3.65 11.60 -1.75
C MET A 180 4.89 11.02 -1.07
N ALA A 181 5.93 11.83 -1.00
CA ALA A 181 7.18 11.42 -0.38
C ALA A 181 6.99 10.99 1.10
N PRO A 182 7.69 9.94 1.58
CA PRO A 182 8.77 9.23 0.89
C PRO A 182 8.35 7.97 0.10
N GLY A 183 7.15 7.43 0.27
CA GLY A 183 6.83 6.11 -0.31
C GLY A 183 5.34 5.80 -0.37
N PHE A 184 4.48 6.80 -0.38
CA PHE A 184 3.06 6.63 -0.63
C PHE A 184 2.74 6.98 -2.08
N ASN A 185 2.08 6.07 -2.79
CA ASN A 185 1.49 6.32 -4.10
C ASN A 185 0.01 5.95 -4.07
N MET A 186 -0.79 6.68 -4.81
CA MET A 186 -2.19 6.41 -5.04
C MET A 186 -2.53 6.74 -6.48
N THR A 187 -3.33 5.90 -7.12
CA THR A 187 -3.89 6.22 -8.43
C THR A 187 -5.40 6.32 -8.32
N GLU A 188 -5.98 7.43 -8.70
CA GLU A 188 -7.40 7.49 -8.98
C GLU A 188 -7.62 7.03 -10.41
N VAL A 189 -8.35 5.93 -10.54
CA VAL A 189 -8.71 5.33 -11.83
C VAL A 189 -10.22 5.40 -11.96
N GLY A 190 -10.69 6.13 -12.96
CA GLY A 190 -12.13 6.28 -13.18
C GLY A 190 -12.52 6.04 -14.63
N PHE A 191 -13.75 5.60 -14.83
CA PHE A 191 -14.32 5.40 -16.17
C PHE A 191 -15.86 5.45 -16.12
N HIS A 192 -16.46 5.80 -17.25
CA HIS A 192 -17.91 5.74 -17.47
C HIS A 192 -18.19 5.46 -18.95
N ALA A 193 -19.37 4.93 -19.23
CA ALA A 193 -19.79 4.67 -20.62
C ALA A 193 -19.84 5.96 -21.43
N VAL A 194 -19.48 5.88 -22.71
CA VAL A 194 -19.60 7.04 -23.64
C VAL A 194 -21.07 7.43 -23.75
N GLY A 195 -21.35 8.72 -23.58
CA GLY A 195 -22.69 9.29 -23.61
C GLY A 195 -23.40 9.38 -22.26
N THR A 196 -22.78 8.91 -21.18
CA THR A 196 -23.26 9.12 -19.80
C THR A 196 -22.50 10.25 -19.11
N ASP A 197 -23.01 10.71 -17.96
CA ASP A 197 -22.37 11.78 -17.19
C ASP A 197 -21.28 11.21 -16.25
N ARG A 198 -20.09 11.84 -16.26
CA ARG A 198 -18.99 11.49 -15.37
C ARG A 198 -19.35 11.58 -13.89
N VAL A 199 -20.22 12.52 -13.52
CA VAL A 199 -20.54 12.80 -12.11
C VAL A 199 -21.48 11.75 -11.53
N ASP A 200 -22.48 11.30 -12.32
CA ASP A 200 -23.54 10.42 -11.83
C ASP A 200 -23.24 8.93 -12.04
N ASP A 201 -22.53 8.58 -13.11
CA ASP A 201 -22.32 7.20 -13.56
C ASP A 201 -20.85 6.72 -13.51
N HIS A 202 -19.94 7.47 -12.89
CA HIS A 202 -18.56 7.06 -12.87
C HIS A 202 -18.30 5.86 -11.95
N LEU A 203 -17.55 4.92 -12.48
CA LEU A 203 -17.02 3.79 -11.73
C LEU A 203 -15.57 4.12 -11.37
N MET A 204 -15.23 3.99 -10.09
CA MET A 204 -13.91 4.36 -9.59
C MET A 204 -13.21 3.21 -8.90
N MET A 205 -11.91 3.13 -9.14
CA MET A 205 -10.97 2.34 -8.37
C MET A 205 -9.85 3.24 -7.84
N ARG A 206 -9.40 2.93 -6.64
CA ARG A 206 -8.28 3.65 -6.01
C ARG A 206 -7.25 2.65 -5.51
N PRO A 207 -6.32 2.23 -6.39
CA PRO A 207 -5.12 1.56 -5.93
C PRO A 207 -4.27 2.47 -5.05
N ILE A 208 -3.76 1.91 -3.96
CA ILE A 208 -2.76 2.53 -3.09
C ILE A 208 -1.52 1.65 -3.04
N HIS A 209 -0.36 2.28 -2.89
CA HIS A 209 0.91 1.61 -2.86
C HIS A 209 1.75 2.22 -1.73
N LEU A 210 2.10 1.41 -0.75
CA LEU A 210 2.91 1.79 0.40
C LEU A 210 4.26 1.11 0.28
N ILE A 211 5.27 1.88 -0.13
CA ILE A 211 6.61 1.38 -0.36
C ILE A 211 7.46 1.71 0.84
N THR A 212 7.89 0.68 1.56
CA THR A 212 8.74 0.83 2.74
C THR A 212 10.12 0.24 2.45
N PRO A 213 11.20 1.03 2.52
CA PRO A 213 12.54 0.51 2.33
C PRO A 213 12.89 -0.50 3.43
N GLU A 214 13.49 -1.64 3.05
CA GLU A 214 14.05 -2.62 3.97
C GLU A 214 15.59 -2.48 4.02
N THR A 215 16.22 -2.42 2.84
CA THR A 215 17.64 -2.15 2.64
C THR A 215 17.82 -1.17 1.49
N ASP A 216 19.07 -0.87 1.11
CA ASP A 216 19.37 -0.06 -0.09
C ASP A 216 18.96 -0.76 -1.40
N HIS A 217 18.58 -2.04 -1.35
CA HIS A 217 18.31 -2.88 -2.52
C HIS A 217 17.05 -3.71 -2.40
N THR A 218 16.31 -3.58 -1.30
CA THR A 218 15.06 -4.33 -1.07
C THR A 218 14.01 -3.44 -0.44
N SER A 219 12.74 -3.71 -0.77
CA SER A 219 11.60 -2.94 -0.30
C SER A 219 10.40 -3.82 0.00
N HIS A 220 9.67 -3.47 1.05
CA HIS A 220 8.34 -3.98 1.31
C HIS A 220 7.33 -3.17 0.51
N TYR A 221 6.45 -3.85 -0.21
CA TYR A 221 5.39 -3.25 -0.97
C TYR A 221 4.03 -3.77 -0.48
N ILE A 222 3.33 -2.96 0.29
CA ILE A 222 1.95 -3.20 0.67
C ILE A 222 1.07 -2.45 -0.32
N TRP A 223 0.09 -3.14 -0.90
CA TRP A 223 -0.86 -2.53 -1.82
C TRP A 223 -2.29 -2.72 -1.35
N GLY A 224 -3.15 -1.81 -1.73
CA GLY A 224 -4.59 -1.92 -1.59
C GLY A 224 -5.29 -1.43 -2.85
N LEU A 225 -6.49 -1.94 -3.10
CA LEU A 225 -7.36 -1.45 -4.16
C LEU A 225 -8.79 -1.40 -3.62
N ALA A 226 -9.40 -0.24 -3.66
CA ALA A 226 -10.80 -0.04 -3.33
C ALA A 226 -11.61 0.32 -4.57
N ARG A 227 -12.88 -0.14 -4.64
CA ARG A 227 -13.82 0.20 -5.70
C ARG A 227 -15.17 0.65 -5.13
N ASN A 228 -15.90 1.50 -5.86
CA ASN A 228 -17.21 2.04 -5.46
C ASN A 228 -18.41 1.40 -6.20
N PHE A 229 -18.20 0.32 -6.95
CA PHE A 229 -19.22 -0.32 -7.80
C PHE A 229 -19.25 -1.83 -7.59
N ARG A 230 -20.40 -2.47 -7.89
CA ARG A 230 -20.63 -3.93 -7.79
C ARG A 230 -20.10 -4.50 -6.46
N LEU A 231 -20.48 -3.85 -5.36
CA LEU A 231 -19.88 -4.10 -4.04
C LEU A 231 -20.16 -5.52 -3.52
N ASP A 232 -21.31 -6.11 -3.89
CA ASP A 232 -21.72 -7.44 -3.45
C ASP A 232 -21.30 -8.57 -4.42
N ASP A 233 -20.50 -8.24 -5.45
CA ASP A 233 -20.02 -9.18 -6.45
C ASP A 233 -18.70 -9.81 -6.01
N ASP A 234 -18.79 -11.03 -5.45
CA ASP A 234 -17.64 -11.77 -4.93
C ASP A 234 -16.74 -12.29 -6.05
N GLU A 235 -17.30 -12.72 -7.19
CA GLU A 235 -16.51 -13.17 -8.34
C GLU A 235 -15.67 -12.03 -8.92
N LEU A 236 -16.27 -10.85 -9.09
CA LEU A 236 -15.51 -9.67 -9.49
C LEU A 236 -14.43 -9.31 -8.47
N HIS A 237 -14.72 -9.46 -7.16
CA HIS A 237 -13.75 -9.17 -6.11
C HIS A 237 -12.49 -10.04 -6.22
N GLU A 238 -12.65 -11.34 -6.40
CA GLU A 238 -11.55 -12.30 -6.58
C GLU A 238 -10.79 -12.06 -7.89
N ASN A 239 -11.50 -11.73 -8.97
CA ASN A 239 -10.90 -11.39 -10.25
C ASN A 239 -10.06 -10.11 -10.15
N ILE A 240 -10.54 -9.09 -9.43
CA ILE A 240 -9.80 -7.84 -9.17
C ILE A 240 -8.55 -8.13 -8.34
N TYR A 241 -8.66 -8.90 -7.26
CA TYR A 241 -7.51 -9.29 -6.43
C TYR A 241 -6.43 -9.99 -7.28
N THR A 242 -6.84 -11.01 -8.04
CA THR A 242 -5.92 -11.82 -8.85
C THR A 242 -5.25 -10.98 -9.95
N SER A 243 -6.03 -10.16 -10.67
CA SER A 243 -5.50 -9.30 -11.73
C SER A 243 -4.56 -8.23 -11.18
N THR A 244 -4.88 -7.63 -10.03
CA THR A 244 -4.02 -6.64 -9.37
C THR A 244 -2.71 -7.26 -8.91
N GLN A 245 -2.78 -8.43 -8.28
CA GLN A 245 -1.59 -9.19 -7.85
C GLN A 245 -0.69 -9.56 -9.04
N GLN A 246 -1.28 -9.93 -10.18
CA GLN A 246 -0.55 -10.20 -11.41
C GLN A 246 0.13 -8.93 -11.92
N THR A 247 -0.61 -7.83 -12.09
CA THR A 247 -0.09 -6.55 -12.57
C THR A 247 1.15 -6.11 -11.77
N PHE A 248 1.07 -6.10 -10.45
CA PHE A 248 2.20 -5.67 -9.62
C PHE A 248 3.34 -6.70 -9.55
N SER A 249 3.06 -7.98 -9.85
CA SER A 249 4.11 -8.99 -10.01
C SER A 249 4.89 -8.83 -11.31
N GLU A 250 4.26 -8.32 -12.37
CA GLU A 250 4.90 -7.98 -13.64
C GLU A 250 5.95 -6.86 -13.44
N ASP A 251 5.65 -5.83 -12.65
CA ASP A 251 6.60 -4.79 -12.26
C ASP A 251 7.77 -5.35 -11.44
N ARG A 252 7.48 -6.24 -10.48
CA ARG A 252 8.50 -6.87 -9.64
C ARG A 252 9.52 -7.69 -10.43
N GLU A 253 9.14 -8.27 -11.57
CA GLU A 253 10.02 -9.05 -12.40
C GLU A 253 10.99 -8.18 -13.22
N LEU A 254 10.69 -6.89 -13.35
CA LEU A 254 11.50 -5.94 -14.11
C LEU A 254 12.44 -5.11 -13.24
N LEU A 255 12.01 -4.79 -12.02
CA LEU A 255 12.77 -4.00 -11.04
C LEU A 255 13.66 -4.88 -10.17
#